data_d5f36829f4a6b0be8a3f9e273b6b54b9
#
_entry.id   d5f36829f4a6b0be8a3f9e273b6b54b9
#
_cell.length_a   1.000
_cell.length_b   1.000
_cell.length_c   1.000
_cell.angle_alpha   90.00
_cell.angle_beta   90.00
_cell.angle_gamma   90.00
#
_symmetry.space_group_name_H-M   'P 1'
#
loop_
_entity.id
_entity.type
_entity.pdbx_description
1 polymer ?
#
loop_
_entity_poly.entity_id
_entity_poly.type
_entity_poly.pdbx_seq_one_letter_code
_entity_poly.pdbx_strand_id
1 'polypeptide(L)'
;EWAEIPVPSTWESLGYGTPIYTNVTYPFLNNPPFIQPQDGYTIVNEPNPVGSYRKEFILPVEWKEREVFIHFDGCYSGLYVFVNGKKVGYSQGASNDAEFNITKYVKPGRNILACEVYRWTDGSYLEDQDMFRLSGIHRDVYLIGVPKMHVRDVILLSLIHISEPTRR
;
A
#
# COMPACT_ATOMS: atom_id res chain seq x y z
N GLU A 1 11.36 -12.31 16.12
CA GLU A 1 10.73 -13.57 15.70
C GLU A 1 9.66 -13.26 14.64
N TRP A 2 9.53 -14.11 13.60
CA TRP A 2 8.51 -13.92 12.56
C TRP A 2 7.23 -14.65 12.96
N ALA A 3 6.07 -13.99 12.77
CA ALA A 3 4.76 -14.62 12.90
C ALA A 3 4.09 -14.73 11.53
N GLU A 4 3.26 -15.74 11.35
CA GLU A 4 2.40 -15.83 10.17
C GLU A 4 1.12 -15.05 10.42
N ILE A 5 0.77 -14.19 9.48
CA ILE A 5 -0.45 -13.40 9.53
C ILE A 5 -1.22 -13.49 8.20
N PRO A 6 -2.55 -13.44 8.22
CA PRO A 6 -3.33 -13.33 7.01
C PRO A 6 -3.15 -11.95 6.35
N VAL A 7 -3.22 -11.92 5.03
CA VAL A 7 -3.37 -10.71 4.23
C VAL A 7 -4.54 -10.99 3.26
N PRO A 8 -5.55 -10.13 3.22
CA PRO A 8 -5.68 -8.81 3.87
C PRO A 8 -5.96 -8.88 5.38
N SER A 9 -5.37 -7.95 6.14
CA SER A 9 -5.67 -7.74 7.55
C SER A 9 -5.07 -6.42 8.04
N THR A 10 -5.52 -5.98 9.23
CA THR A 10 -4.88 -4.87 9.96
C THR A 10 -4.07 -5.41 11.14
N TRP A 11 -3.02 -4.72 11.53
CA TRP A 11 -2.18 -5.15 12.67
C TRP A 11 -2.99 -5.25 13.95
N GLU A 12 -3.81 -4.25 14.18
CA GLU A 12 -4.60 -4.09 15.40
C GLU A 12 -5.64 -5.21 15.57
N SER A 13 -6.20 -5.70 14.46
CA SER A 13 -7.12 -6.85 14.50
C SER A 13 -6.43 -8.16 14.86
N LEU A 14 -5.11 -8.21 14.69
CA LEU A 14 -4.27 -9.36 15.01
C LEU A 14 -3.55 -9.21 16.37
N GLY A 15 -3.84 -8.13 17.10
CA GLY A 15 -3.26 -7.87 18.41
C GLY A 15 -1.88 -7.17 18.38
N TYR A 16 -1.50 -6.61 17.24
CA TYR A 16 -0.27 -5.82 17.10
C TYR A 16 -0.57 -4.33 17.10
N GLY A 17 0.10 -3.57 17.98
CA GLY A 17 -0.15 -2.14 18.14
C GLY A 17 -1.48 -1.83 18.82
N THR A 18 -1.86 -0.56 18.80
CA THR A 18 -3.08 -0.06 19.46
C THR A 18 -4.00 0.58 18.45
N PRO A 19 -5.28 0.19 18.37
CA PRO A 19 -6.24 0.89 17.54
C PRO A 19 -6.46 2.30 18.09
N ILE A 20 -6.43 3.29 17.23
CA ILE A 20 -6.65 4.69 17.56
C ILE A 20 -7.86 5.17 16.78
N TYR A 21 -8.78 5.87 17.46
CA TYR A 21 -9.85 6.62 16.83
C TYR A 21 -9.62 8.11 17.07
N THR A 22 -9.61 8.87 15.99
CA THR A 22 -9.64 10.33 16.04
C THR A 22 -10.56 10.85 14.95
N ASN A 23 -11.25 11.96 15.22
CA ASN A 23 -12.14 12.59 14.23
C ASN A 23 -11.58 13.91 13.69
N VAL A 24 -11.11 14.82 14.56
CA VAL A 24 -10.65 16.16 14.17
C VAL A 24 -9.22 16.47 14.61
N THR A 25 -8.63 15.60 15.42
CA THR A 25 -7.28 15.81 15.95
C THR A 25 -6.33 14.75 15.41
N TYR A 26 -5.11 15.17 15.07
CA TYR A 26 -4.06 14.23 14.74
C TYR A 26 -3.64 13.43 15.97
N PRO A 27 -3.35 12.12 15.82
CA PRO A 27 -2.78 11.32 16.90
C PRO A 27 -1.29 11.63 17.14
N PHE A 28 -0.73 12.58 16.42
CA PHE A 28 0.65 13.06 16.48
C PHE A 28 0.67 14.59 16.47
N LEU A 29 1.80 15.19 16.85
CA LEU A 29 1.97 16.64 16.88
C LEU A 29 1.77 17.23 15.49
N ASN A 30 0.94 18.28 15.39
CA ASN A 30 0.70 18.98 14.13
C ASN A 30 1.93 19.83 13.74
N ASN A 31 2.87 19.20 13.07
CA ASN A 31 4.10 19.82 12.57
C ASN A 31 4.52 19.18 11.22
N PRO A 32 3.69 19.33 10.15
CA PRO A 32 3.98 18.71 8.87
C PRO A 32 5.33 19.21 8.28
N PRO A 33 6.07 18.34 7.59
CA PRO A 33 5.74 16.96 7.24
C PRO A 33 6.18 15.92 8.28
N PHE A 34 6.62 16.33 9.45
CA PHE A 34 7.25 15.46 10.45
C PHE A 34 6.21 14.76 11.33
N ILE A 35 6.33 13.44 11.47
CA ILE A 35 5.56 12.68 12.43
C ILE A 35 6.29 12.69 13.77
N GLN A 36 5.73 13.38 14.73
CA GLN A 36 6.32 13.58 16.06
C GLN A 36 5.32 13.13 17.14
N PRO A 37 5.82 12.57 18.26
CA PRO A 37 4.97 12.20 19.39
C PRO A 37 4.17 13.40 19.94
N GLN A 38 2.94 13.12 20.36
CA GLN A 38 2.09 14.05 21.08
C GLN A 38 1.66 13.42 22.41
N ASP A 39 1.71 14.18 23.49
CA ASP A 39 1.33 13.71 24.82
C ASP A 39 -0.14 13.24 24.85
N GLY A 40 -0.38 12.17 25.59
CA GLY A 40 -1.73 11.58 25.72
C GLY A 40 -2.14 10.60 24.62
N TYR A 41 -1.27 10.37 23.62
CA TYR A 41 -1.51 9.39 22.56
C TYR A 41 -0.48 8.24 22.61
N THR A 42 -0.86 7.09 22.08
CA THR A 42 0.02 5.91 22.02
C THR A 42 1.29 6.15 21.21
N ILE A 43 1.26 7.09 20.26
CA ILE A 43 2.42 7.48 19.46
C ILE A 43 3.60 7.98 20.31
N VAL A 44 3.38 8.38 21.56
CA VAL A 44 4.46 8.72 22.49
C VAL A 44 5.38 7.53 22.71
N ASN A 45 4.82 6.34 22.81
CA ASN A 45 5.56 5.09 23.03
C ASN A 45 5.89 4.35 21.71
N GLU A 46 5.06 4.57 20.69
CA GLU A 46 5.16 3.94 19.37
C GLU A 46 5.11 5.03 18.27
N PRO A 47 6.15 5.86 18.14
CA PRO A 47 6.06 7.08 17.32
C PRO A 47 5.75 6.81 15.84
N ASN A 48 6.32 5.78 15.25
CA ASN A 48 5.97 5.35 13.89
C ASN A 48 6.28 3.86 13.70
N PRO A 49 5.41 2.96 14.15
CA PRO A 49 5.60 1.54 13.99
C PRO A 49 5.74 1.14 12.52
N VAL A 50 6.59 0.14 12.27
CA VAL A 50 6.83 -0.41 10.93
C VAL A 50 6.53 -1.90 10.93
N GLY A 51 5.62 -2.33 10.07
CA GLY A 51 5.35 -3.74 9.82
C GLY A 51 6.25 -4.26 8.70
N SER A 52 7.11 -5.23 9.01
CA SER A 52 7.92 -5.91 8.02
C SER A 52 7.22 -7.18 7.57
N TYR A 53 6.96 -7.30 6.28
CA TYR A 53 6.30 -8.44 5.66
C TYR A 53 7.26 -9.20 4.77
N ARG A 54 7.10 -10.51 4.72
CA ARG A 54 7.84 -11.38 3.82
C ARG A 54 6.95 -12.52 3.32
N LYS A 55 6.95 -12.71 2.00
CA LYS A 55 6.21 -13.79 1.33
C LYS A 55 7.04 -14.41 0.23
N GLU A 56 7.07 -15.72 0.19
CA GLU A 56 7.59 -16.46 -0.96
C GLU A 56 6.46 -16.67 -1.97
N PHE A 57 6.78 -16.53 -3.24
CA PHE A 57 5.86 -16.83 -4.33
C PHE A 57 6.60 -17.51 -5.50
N ILE A 58 5.84 -18.25 -6.28
CA ILE A 58 6.34 -18.94 -7.45
C ILE A 58 5.82 -18.24 -8.69
N LEU A 59 6.73 -17.76 -9.54
CA LEU A 59 6.36 -17.23 -10.84
C LEU A 59 6.16 -18.39 -11.81
N PRO A 60 4.97 -18.51 -12.44
CA PRO A 60 4.73 -19.54 -13.46
C PRO A 60 5.72 -19.43 -14.62
N VAL A 61 6.14 -20.57 -15.15
CA VAL A 61 7.12 -20.62 -16.25
C VAL A 61 6.56 -19.94 -17.51
N GLU A 62 5.26 -20.00 -17.70
CA GLU A 62 4.51 -19.40 -18.80
C GLU A 62 4.57 -17.85 -18.78
N TRP A 63 4.96 -17.27 -17.66
CA TRP A 63 5.10 -15.82 -17.50
C TRP A 63 6.49 -15.29 -17.85
N LYS A 64 7.41 -16.14 -18.28
CA LYS A 64 8.79 -15.75 -18.62
C LYS A 64 8.88 -14.61 -19.63
N GLU A 65 7.96 -14.58 -20.61
CA GLU A 65 7.92 -13.56 -21.66
C GLU A 65 6.87 -12.45 -21.41
N ARG A 66 6.28 -12.42 -20.20
CA ARG A 66 5.29 -11.41 -19.81
C ARG A 66 5.94 -10.28 -19.04
N GLU A 67 5.28 -9.14 -19.05
CA GLU A 67 5.50 -8.12 -18.01
C GLU A 67 4.73 -8.53 -16.76
N VAL A 68 5.37 -8.41 -15.61
CA VAL A 68 4.83 -8.82 -14.32
C VAL A 68 4.70 -7.60 -13.43
N PHE A 69 3.50 -7.39 -12.93
CA PHE A 69 3.19 -6.34 -11.98
C PHE A 69 2.76 -6.97 -10.65
N ILE A 70 3.10 -6.30 -9.54
CA ILE A 70 2.49 -6.56 -8.25
C ILE A 70 1.53 -5.42 -7.93
N HIS A 71 0.33 -5.78 -7.51
CA HIS A 71 -0.74 -4.84 -7.23
C HIS A 71 -1.20 -4.99 -5.78
N PHE A 72 -1.33 -3.87 -5.09
CA PHE A 72 -1.86 -3.74 -3.75
C PHE A 72 -3.13 -2.89 -3.83
N ASP A 73 -4.28 -3.45 -3.51
CA ASP A 73 -5.55 -2.70 -3.55
C ASP A 73 -5.66 -1.67 -2.42
N GLY A 74 -4.84 -1.78 -1.39
CA GLY A 74 -4.76 -0.80 -0.31
C GLY A 74 -3.82 -1.21 0.83
N CYS A 75 -3.05 -0.23 1.29
CA CYS A 75 -2.08 -0.40 2.37
C CYS A 75 -1.99 0.89 3.19
N TYR A 76 -2.26 0.82 4.49
CA TYR A 76 -2.19 1.98 5.38
C TYR A 76 -0.89 1.98 6.18
N SER A 77 -0.02 3.03 6.00
CA SER A 77 -0.14 4.14 5.06
C SER A 77 1.03 4.16 4.07
N GLY A 78 2.27 4.10 4.49
CA GLY A 78 3.43 4.10 3.62
C GLY A 78 3.90 2.68 3.31
N LEU A 79 4.16 2.39 2.05
CA LEU A 79 4.54 1.07 1.57
C LEU A 79 5.85 1.13 0.78
N TYR A 80 6.89 0.47 1.27
CA TYR A 80 8.07 0.12 0.48
C TYR A 80 7.98 -1.33 0.01
N VAL A 81 8.29 -1.54 -1.26
CA VAL A 81 8.25 -2.87 -1.89
C VAL A 81 9.65 -3.29 -2.32
N PHE A 82 10.00 -4.53 -1.98
CA PHE A 82 11.27 -5.17 -2.37
C PHE A 82 10.98 -6.53 -2.98
N VAL A 83 11.68 -6.86 -4.04
CA VAL A 83 11.63 -8.19 -4.67
C VAL A 83 13.04 -8.73 -4.78
N ASN A 84 13.25 -9.95 -4.27
CA ASN A 84 14.55 -10.62 -4.26
C ASN A 84 15.69 -9.75 -3.68
N GLY A 85 15.38 -8.99 -2.60
CA GLY A 85 16.31 -8.11 -1.91
C GLY A 85 16.59 -6.76 -2.61
N LYS A 86 15.92 -6.46 -3.72
CA LYS A 86 16.07 -5.19 -4.44
C LYS A 86 14.84 -4.31 -4.21
N LYS A 87 15.08 -3.04 -3.89
CA LYS A 87 14.00 -2.05 -3.77
C LYS A 87 13.33 -1.83 -5.14
N VAL A 88 12.02 -2.00 -5.16
CA VAL A 88 11.18 -1.80 -6.35
C VAL A 88 10.60 -0.40 -6.38
N GLY A 89 9.98 0.02 -5.28
CA GLY A 89 9.32 1.33 -5.21
C GLY A 89 8.78 1.67 -3.84
N TYR A 90 8.09 2.79 -3.81
CA TYR A 90 7.39 3.35 -2.66
C TYR A 90 6.02 3.87 -3.09
N SER A 91 5.04 3.74 -2.22
CA SER A 91 3.71 4.35 -2.36
C SER A 91 3.22 4.85 -1.02
N GLN A 92 2.44 5.91 -1.05
CA GLN A 92 1.60 6.37 0.06
C GLN A 92 0.24 6.80 -0.53
N GLY A 93 -0.77 6.92 0.30
CA GLY A 93 -2.14 7.11 -0.16
C GLY A 93 -2.95 5.86 0.18
N ALA A 94 -3.31 5.77 1.45
CA ALA A 94 -3.78 4.57 2.12
C ALA A 94 -5.00 3.89 1.50
N SER A 95 -5.87 4.65 0.86
CA SER A 95 -7.11 4.13 0.27
C SER A 95 -7.01 3.91 -1.25
N ASN A 96 -5.89 4.27 -1.84
CA ASN A 96 -5.62 4.07 -3.24
C ASN A 96 -4.84 2.77 -3.46
N ASP A 97 -4.98 2.23 -4.66
CA ASP A 97 -4.17 1.11 -5.11
C ASP A 97 -2.73 1.54 -5.43
N ALA A 98 -1.82 0.58 -5.34
CA ALA A 98 -0.42 0.78 -5.71
C ALA A 98 0.05 -0.37 -6.59
N GLU A 99 0.52 -0.05 -7.78
CA GLU A 99 1.00 -1.03 -8.74
C GLU A 99 2.48 -0.78 -9.08
N PHE A 100 3.26 -1.86 -9.10
CA PHE A 100 4.69 -1.80 -9.41
C PHE A 100 5.05 -2.83 -10.48
N ASN A 101 5.74 -2.39 -11.53
CA ASN A 101 6.33 -3.30 -12.50
C ASN A 101 7.55 -4.00 -11.90
N ILE A 102 7.43 -5.29 -11.67
CA ILE A 102 8.48 -6.11 -11.06
C ILE A 102 9.22 -7.01 -12.06
N THR A 103 8.96 -6.87 -13.35
CA THR A 103 9.50 -7.74 -14.42
C THR A 103 11.00 -7.95 -14.32
N LYS A 104 11.76 -6.87 -14.09
CA LYS A 104 13.25 -6.94 -14.00
C LYS A 104 13.78 -7.50 -12.68
N TYR A 105 12.91 -7.71 -11.70
CA TYR A 105 13.29 -8.17 -10.36
C TYR A 105 12.94 -9.63 -10.11
N VAL A 106 12.01 -10.20 -10.90
CA VAL A 106 11.56 -11.59 -10.76
C VAL A 106 12.38 -12.54 -11.66
N LYS A 107 12.38 -13.78 -11.29
CA LYS A 107 12.93 -14.90 -12.05
C LYS A 107 11.93 -16.05 -12.10
N PRO A 108 12.00 -16.94 -13.10
CA PRO A 108 11.17 -18.15 -13.10
C PRO A 108 11.33 -18.94 -11.82
N GLY A 109 10.25 -19.49 -11.31
CA GLY A 109 10.22 -20.23 -10.06
C GLY A 109 10.17 -19.35 -8.82
N ARG A 110 10.91 -19.70 -7.78
CA ARG A 110 10.83 -19.10 -6.44
C ARG A 110 11.37 -17.68 -6.40
N ASN A 111 10.56 -16.78 -5.88
CA ASN A 111 10.86 -15.37 -5.61
C ASN A 111 10.47 -15.02 -4.18
N ILE A 112 11.03 -13.92 -3.67
CA ILE A 112 10.73 -13.39 -2.35
C ILE A 112 10.22 -11.96 -2.52
N LEU A 113 9.01 -11.71 -2.04
CA LEU A 113 8.47 -10.40 -1.80
C LEU A 113 8.76 -9.98 -0.37
N ALA A 114 9.22 -8.76 -0.16
CA ALA A 114 9.28 -8.14 1.16
C ALA A 114 8.67 -6.74 1.09
N CYS A 115 7.98 -6.35 2.15
CA CYS A 115 7.40 -5.02 2.27
C CYS A 115 7.72 -4.44 3.64
N GLU A 116 7.93 -3.12 3.68
CA GLU A 116 7.91 -2.33 4.90
C GLU A 116 6.69 -1.43 4.84
N VAL A 117 5.82 -1.57 5.80
CA VAL A 117 4.59 -0.77 5.94
C VAL A 117 4.76 0.16 7.13
N TYR A 118 4.70 1.45 6.87
CA TYR A 118 4.80 2.49 7.89
C TYR A 118 3.41 2.93 8.33
N ARG A 119 3.20 3.01 9.64
CA ARG A 119 1.90 3.44 10.17
C ARG A 119 1.56 4.87 9.77
N TRP A 120 2.54 5.77 9.83
CA TRP A 120 2.37 7.18 9.54
C TRP A 120 3.32 7.65 8.45
N THR A 121 2.83 8.55 7.61
CA THR A 121 3.61 9.28 6.60
C THR A 121 3.22 10.75 6.64
N ASP A 122 3.88 11.61 5.89
CA ASP A 122 3.44 12.97 5.66
C ASP A 122 2.05 13.04 5.02
N GLY A 123 1.69 12.06 4.20
CA GLY A 123 0.34 11.89 3.67
C GLY A 123 -0.74 11.71 4.75
N SER A 124 -0.36 11.23 5.94
CA SER A 124 -1.31 11.07 7.06
C SER A 124 -1.93 12.39 7.53
N TYR A 125 -1.30 13.52 7.26
CA TYR A 125 -1.88 14.85 7.49
C TYR A 125 -3.05 15.17 6.55
N LEU A 126 -3.02 14.63 5.33
CA LEU A 126 -4.05 14.84 4.32
C LEU A 126 -5.16 13.79 4.40
N GLU A 127 -4.88 12.68 5.05
CA GLU A 127 -5.80 11.54 5.22
C GLU A 127 -6.46 11.52 6.62
N ASP A 128 -6.52 12.69 7.28
CA ASP A 128 -7.12 12.84 8.59
C ASP A 128 -8.64 12.93 8.50
N GLN A 129 -9.28 11.77 8.53
CA GLN A 129 -10.72 11.61 8.43
C GLN A 129 -11.29 11.03 9.73
N ASP A 130 -12.60 11.17 9.93
CA ASP A 130 -13.33 10.59 11.05
C ASP A 130 -13.38 9.06 10.92
N MET A 131 -12.33 8.39 11.38
CA MET A 131 -12.20 6.94 11.23
C MET A 131 -11.21 6.33 12.24
N PHE A 132 -11.26 5.02 12.39
CA PHE A 132 -10.20 4.29 13.06
C PHE A 132 -8.90 4.32 12.26
N ARG A 133 -7.79 4.54 12.95
CA ARG A 133 -6.43 4.50 12.41
C ARG A 133 -5.88 3.08 12.55
N LEU A 134 -6.20 2.25 11.55
CA LEU A 134 -5.76 0.87 11.47
C LEU A 134 -4.66 0.74 10.41
N SER A 135 -3.69 -0.11 10.67
CA SER A 135 -2.47 -0.19 9.87
C SER A 135 -2.31 -1.55 9.22
N GLY A 136 -1.53 -1.60 8.16
CA GLY A 136 -1.19 -2.84 7.49
C GLY A 136 -1.69 -2.93 6.04
N ILE A 137 -1.55 -4.10 5.46
CA ILE A 137 -2.06 -4.42 4.14
C ILE A 137 -3.50 -4.90 4.30
N HIS A 138 -4.44 -4.00 4.20
CA HIS A 138 -5.85 -4.23 4.55
C HIS A 138 -6.74 -4.64 3.37
N ARG A 139 -6.17 -4.69 2.16
CA ARG A 139 -6.83 -5.19 0.94
C ARG A 139 -5.95 -6.21 0.23
N ASP A 140 -6.46 -6.76 -0.86
CA ASP A 140 -5.80 -7.83 -1.58
C ASP A 140 -4.46 -7.43 -2.19
N VAL A 141 -3.58 -8.43 -2.32
CA VAL A 141 -2.29 -8.31 -3.03
C VAL A 141 -2.20 -9.44 -4.03
N TYR A 142 -1.96 -9.12 -5.29
CA TYR A 142 -1.88 -10.10 -6.34
C TYR A 142 -0.85 -9.74 -7.43
N LEU A 143 -0.55 -10.71 -8.26
CA LEU A 143 0.33 -10.54 -9.42
C LEU A 143 -0.51 -10.47 -10.70
N ILE A 144 -0.10 -9.58 -11.58
CA ILE A 144 -0.67 -9.44 -12.93
C ILE A 144 0.42 -9.75 -13.95
N GLY A 145 0.19 -10.75 -14.80
CA GLY A 145 1.10 -11.06 -15.90
C GLY A 145 0.46 -10.72 -17.24
N VAL A 146 0.97 -9.71 -17.94
CA VAL A 146 0.44 -9.25 -19.23
C VAL A 146 1.43 -9.50 -20.36
N PRO A 147 0.98 -9.69 -21.60
CA PRO A 147 1.86 -9.71 -22.77
C PRO A 147 2.65 -8.40 -22.87
N LYS A 148 3.87 -8.44 -23.40
CA LYS A 148 4.69 -7.23 -23.62
C LYS A 148 3.97 -6.17 -24.46
N MET A 149 3.12 -6.61 -25.38
CA MET A 149 2.24 -5.74 -26.13
C MET A 149 0.81 -5.97 -25.65
N HIS A 150 0.24 -4.98 -24.98
CA HIS A 150 -1.11 -5.03 -24.45
C HIS A 150 -1.73 -3.63 -24.41
N VAL A 151 -3.06 -3.58 -24.34
CA VAL A 151 -3.78 -2.31 -24.10
C VAL A 151 -3.69 -2.02 -22.61
N ARG A 152 -3.07 -0.91 -22.27
CA ARG A 152 -2.90 -0.50 -20.86
C ARG A 152 -4.18 0.10 -20.29
N ASP A 153 -4.85 0.92 -21.10
CA ASP A 153 -6.05 1.63 -20.69
C ASP A 153 -6.92 1.96 -21.91
N VAL A 154 -8.21 2.14 -21.70
CA VAL A 154 -9.19 2.53 -22.72
C VAL A 154 -10.08 3.63 -22.15
N ILE A 155 -9.98 4.82 -22.75
CA ILE A 155 -10.89 5.93 -22.42
C ILE A 155 -11.95 6.02 -23.50
N LEU A 156 -13.20 5.76 -23.12
CA LEU A 156 -14.33 5.90 -24.02
C LEU A 156 -14.92 7.31 -23.92
N LEU A 157 -14.76 8.12 -24.96
CA LEU A 157 -15.36 9.44 -25.06
C LEU A 157 -16.57 9.37 -26.00
N SER A 158 -17.75 9.67 -25.49
CA SER A 158 -18.95 9.80 -26.32
C SER A 158 -19.19 11.24 -26.76
N LEU A 159 -19.97 11.43 -27.84
CA LEU A 159 -20.33 12.77 -28.34
C LEU A 159 -21.07 13.60 -27.29
N ILE A 160 -21.84 12.99 -26.41
CA ILE A 160 -22.54 13.69 -25.32
C ILE A 160 -21.56 14.36 -24.33
N HIS A 161 -20.39 13.75 -24.10
CA HIS A 161 -19.37 14.34 -23.23
C HIS A 161 -18.60 15.46 -23.91
N ILE A 162 -18.55 15.47 -25.24
CA ILE A 162 -17.78 16.44 -26.04
C ILE A 162 -18.67 17.63 -26.46
N SER A 163 -19.91 17.39 -26.87
CA SER A 163 -20.78 18.38 -27.51
C SER A 163 -21.88 18.94 -26.62
N GLU A 164 -22.18 18.30 -25.51
CA GLU A 164 -23.19 18.79 -24.54
C GLU A 164 -22.59 18.95 -23.15
N PRO A 165 -21.83 20.04 -22.91
CA PRO A 165 -21.49 20.39 -21.55
C PRO A 165 -22.79 20.69 -20.82
N THR A 166 -23.11 19.91 -19.80
CA THR A 166 -24.26 20.11 -18.93
C THR A 166 -24.26 21.55 -18.43
N ARG A 167 -25.11 22.39 -18.99
CA ARG A 167 -25.46 23.69 -18.38
C ARG A 167 -26.19 23.38 -17.07
N ARG A 168 -25.57 23.73 -15.97
CA ARG A 168 -26.25 23.95 -14.69
C ARG A 168 -26.58 25.40 -14.54
#